data_837229ad2aea785f3ba9cca1240e520b
#
_entry.id   837229ad2aea785f3ba9cca1240e520b
#
_cell.length_a   1.000
_cell.length_b   1.000
_cell.length_c   1.000
_cell.angle_alpha   90.00
_cell.angle_beta   90.00
_cell.angle_gamma   90.00
#
_symmetry.space_group_name_H-M   'P 1'
#
loop_
_entity.id
_entity.type
_entity.pdbx_description
1 polymer ?
#
loop_
_entity_poly.entity_id
_entity_poly.type
_entity_poly.pdbx_seq_one_letter_code
_entity_poly.pdbx_strand_id
1 'polypeptide(L)'
;MYQLGVMHYDGLGTNEDPEKGVEYMKKILNSDSSKARHLKFAAAYNLGRAYYEGCGVKHSTEEAERLWLIAADHGNPKASVKAQSTLGMLYSMSALKDLRKSFFWHSEACGNGSLESQGVLGVMYLYGQGIRQNTKAALECLKGAAERGNIYAQGHLVEYYYNRKFYSTAATIAMRTTENDDIDMLAKMTDCLPTYIAKGVAMAAFYLARCLHLGRGVQQDQAAAKKYYSMACLLDPDVASDLELKANLGRI
;
A
#
# COMPACT_ATOMS: atom_id res chain seq x y z
N MET A 1 -2.13 26.39 13.52
CA MET A 1 -1.20 25.44 14.19
C MET A 1 -1.10 24.10 13.44
N TYR A 2 -2.19 23.41 13.11
CA TYR A 2 -2.11 22.11 12.42
C TYR A 2 -1.41 22.19 11.04
N GLN A 3 -1.87 23.09 10.19
CA GLN A 3 -1.24 23.33 8.89
C GLN A 3 0.26 23.69 9.01
N LEU A 4 0.61 24.56 9.97
CA LEU A 4 2.01 24.90 10.22
C LEU A 4 2.82 23.67 10.66
N GLY A 5 2.24 22.79 11.47
CA GLY A 5 2.88 21.55 11.87
C GLY A 5 3.19 20.64 10.68
N VAL A 6 2.20 20.48 9.76
CA VAL A 6 2.40 19.70 8.52
C VAL A 6 3.42 20.37 7.61
N MET A 7 3.31 21.70 7.42
CA MET A 7 4.26 22.45 6.57
C MET A 7 5.71 22.31 7.05
N HIS A 8 5.97 22.44 8.35
CA HIS A 8 7.30 22.25 8.90
C HIS A 8 7.77 20.79 8.82
N TYR A 9 6.87 19.83 9.08
CA TYR A 9 7.24 18.42 9.06
C TYR A 9 7.62 17.94 7.65
N ASP A 10 6.84 18.32 6.63
CA ASP A 10 7.01 17.86 5.24
C ASP A 10 7.74 18.90 4.35
N GLY A 11 8.21 20.04 4.90
CA GLY A 11 8.89 21.08 4.12
C GLY A 11 7.99 21.79 3.09
N LEU A 12 6.68 21.82 3.30
CA LEU A 12 5.71 22.38 2.34
C LEU A 12 5.64 23.90 2.44
N GLY A 13 6.29 24.60 1.52
CA GLY A 13 6.33 26.08 1.48
C GLY A 13 7.18 26.72 2.58
N THR A 14 7.95 25.95 3.32
CA THR A 14 8.93 26.37 4.32
C THR A 14 10.09 25.38 4.35
N ASN A 15 11.18 25.72 5.06
CA ASN A 15 12.23 24.75 5.31
C ASN A 15 11.68 23.60 6.16
N GLU A 16 12.09 22.39 5.82
CA GLU A 16 11.79 21.18 6.59
C GLU A 16 12.38 21.31 8.00
N ASP A 17 11.53 21.15 9.01
CA ASP A 17 11.86 21.18 10.42
C ASP A 17 10.93 20.21 11.16
N PRO A 18 11.25 18.90 11.13
CA PRO A 18 10.39 17.86 11.70
C PRO A 18 10.19 18.01 13.21
N GLU A 19 11.20 18.49 13.96
CA GLU A 19 11.10 18.71 15.41
C GLU A 19 10.02 19.74 15.72
N LYS A 20 10.02 20.85 14.99
CA LYS A 20 9.03 21.91 15.12
C LYS A 20 7.64 21.44 14.66
N GLY A 21 7.58 20.64 13.59
CA GLY A 21 6.35 19.99 13.14
C GLY A 21 5.73 19.14 14.23
N VAL A 22 6.52 18.29 14.86
CA VAL A 22 6.13 17.44 16.00
C VAL A 22 5.67 18.27 17.20
N GLU A 23 6.37 19.37 17.52
CA GLU A 23 5.97 20.26 18.62
C GLU A 23 4.56 20.82 18.41
N TYR A 24 4.24 21.27 17.19
CA TYR A 24 2.88 21.73 16.85
C TYR A 24 1.84 20.63 17.00
N MET A 25 2.13 19.41 16.56
CA MET A 25 1.20 18.28 16.69
C MET A 25 0.95 17.92 18.16
N LYS A 26 1.99 17.90 19.00
CA LYS A 26 1.86 17.68 20.46
C LYS A 26 0.99 18.77 21.12
N LYS A 27 1.18 20.05 20.76
CA LYS A 27 0.35 21.14 21.27
C LYS A 27 -1.14 20.97 20.92
N ILE A 28 -1.45 20.49 19.72
CA ILE A 28 -2.81 20.23 19.29
C ILE A 28 -3.42 19.04 20.06
N LEU A 29 -2.67 17.96 20.18
CA LEU A 29 -3.13 16.75 20.87
C LEU A 29 -3.47 17.03 22.34
N ASN A 30 -2.65 17.86 23.00
CA ASN A 30 -2.80 18.24 24.41
C ASN A 30 -3.74 19.44 24.63
N SER A 31 -4.32 20.03 23.59
CA SER A 31 -5.20 21.19 23.73
C SER A 31 -6.58 20.77 24.24
N ASP A 32 -7.10 21.48 25.25
CA ASP A 32 -8.47 21.28 25.77
C ASP A 32 -9.53 22.07 24.99
N SER A 33 -9.11 22.79 23.95
CA SER A 33 -10.03 23.60 23.14
C SER A 33 -11.00 22.72 22.35
N SER A 34 -12.28 22.96 22.52
CA SER A 34 -13.34 22.31 21.73
C SER A 34 -13.18 22.56 20.23
N LYS A 35 -12.64 23.71 19.83
CA LYS A 35 -12.33 24.07 18.43
C LYS A 35 -11.21 23.23 17.83
N ALA A 36 -10.33 22.66 18.64
CA ALA A 36 -9.24 21.81 18.18
C ALA A 36 -9.62 20.31 18.15
N ARG A 37 -10.78 19.94 18.68
CA ARG A 37 -11.18 18.53 18.85
C ARG A 37 -11.09 17.72 17.55
N HIS A 38 -11.59 18.25 16.43
CA HIS A 38 -11.56 17.61 15.13
C HIS A 38 -10.13 17.48 14.53
N LEU A 39 -9.18 18.29 15.02
CA LEU A 39 -7.78 18.23 14.56
C LEU A 39 -6.93 17.27 15.40
N LYS A 40 -7.39 16.85 16.59
CA LYS A 40 -6.64 15.94 17.47
C LYS A 40 -6.37 14.60 16.77
N PHE A 41 -7.34 14.04 16.06
CA PHE A 41 -7.18 12.77 15.34
C PHE A 41 -6.17 12.87 14.20
N ALA A 42 -6.21 13.97 13.44
CA ALA A 42 -5.23 14.24 12.38
C ALA A 42 -3.82 14.50 12.95
N ALA A 43 -3.74 15.22 14.07
CA ALA A 43 -2.48 15.43 14.77
C ALA A 43 -1.91 14.11 15.34
N ALA A 44 -2.76 13.26 15.91
CA ALA A 44 -2.38 11.94 16.38
C ALA A 44 -1.85 11.06 15.25
N TYR A 45 -2.51 11.06 14.08
CA TYR A 45 -2.04 10.32 12.92
C TYR A 45 -0.62 10.77 12.47
N ASN A 46 -0.40 12.07 12.28
CA ASN A 46 0.89 12.59 11.86
C ASN A 46 1.98 12.41 12.92
N LEU A 47 1.64 12.56 14.19
CA LEU A 47 2.57 12.29 15.29
C LEU A 47 2.94 10.80 15.37
N GLY A 48 1.99 9.89 15.12
CA GLY A 48 2.24 8.46 14.99
C GLY A 48 3.22 8.16 13.86
N ARG A 49 3.06 8.83 12.69
CA ARG A 49 4.00 8.75 11.57
C ARG A 49 5.40 9.20 12.00
N ALA A 50 5.50 10.33 12.68
CA ALA A 50 6.78 10.85 13.17
C ALA A 50 7.51 9.86 14.11
N TYR A 51 6.79 9.23 15.03
CA TYR A 51 7.37 8.20 15.90
C TYR A 51 7.76 6.93 15.12
N TYR A 52 6.98 6.51 14.14
CA TYR A 52 7.28 5.35 13.32
C TYR A 52 8.51 5.56 12.43
N GLU A 53 8.65 6.75 11.85
CA GLU A 53 9.78 7.13 11.00
C GLU A 53 11.03 7.53 11.82
N GLY A 54 10.85 7.89 13.10
CA GLY A 54 11.92 8.46 13.93
C GLY A 54 12.35 9.86 13.49
N CYS A 55 11.42 10.60 12.87
CA CYS A 55 11.69 11.92 12.29
C CYS A 55 11.17 13.03 13.22
N GLY A 56 12.05 13.90 13.72
CA GLY A 56 11.74 14.91 14.73
C GLY A 56 11.48 14.39 16.15
N VAL A 57 11.49 13.06 16.33
CA VAL A 57 11.37 12.35 17.61
C VAL A 57 12.15 11.04 17.55
N LYS A 58 12.50 10.50 18.72
CA LYS A 58 13.09 9.15 18.78
C LYS A 58 12.07 8.12 18.29
N HIS A 59 12.50 7.21 17.40
CA HIS A 59 11.68 6.12 16.91
C HIS A 59 11.05 5.31 18.04
N SER A 60 9.75 5.05 17.95
CA SER A 60 9.01 4.13 18.82
C SER A 60 7.78 3.60 18.11
N THR A 61 7.78 2.32 17.81
CA THR A 61 6.65 1.61 17.21
C THR A 61 5.45 1.56 18.16
N GLU A 62 5.69 1.46 19.46
CA GLU A 62 4.65 1.42 20.49
C GLU A 62 3.90 2.75 20.60
N GLU A 63 4.62 3.89 20.55
CA GLU A 63 3.99 5.21 20.54
C GLU A 63 3.26 5.47 19.22
N ALA A 64 3.81 5.01 18.10
CA ALA A 64 3.14 5.09 16.82
C ALA A 64 1.81 4.31 16.83
N GLU A 65 1.82 3.06 17.32
CA GLU A 65 0.62 2.23 17.47
C GLU A 65 -0.43 2.93 18.34
N ARG A 66 -0.02 3.40 19.54
CA ARG A 66 -0.92 4.11 20.46
C ARG A 66 -1.59 5.33 19.83
N LEU A 67 -0.82 6.12 19.10
CA LEU A 67 -1.31 7.33 18.43
C LEU A 67 -2.22 7.02 17.24
N TRP A 68 -1.91 5.98 16.49
CA TRP A 68 -2.77 5.55 15.38
C TRP A 68 -4.06 4.90 15.87
N LEU A 69 -4.06 4.22 17.03
CA LEU A 69 -5.30 3.76 17.68
C LEU A 69 -6.20 4.95 18.07
N ILE A 70 -5.63 6.03 18.58
CA ILE A 70 -6.38 7.27 18.83
C ILE A 70 -6.93 7.86 17.51
N ALA A 71 -6.09 7.91 16.48
CA ALA A 71 -6.47 8.47 15.19
C ALA A 71 -7.49 7.61 14.43
N ALA A 72 -7.53 6.31 14.68
CA ALA A 72 -8.48 5.38 14.07
C ALA A 72 -9.91 5.55 14.57
N ASP A 73 -10.12 6.26 15.67
CA ASP A 73 -11.46 6.63 16.15
C ASP A 73 -12.16 7.57 15.14
N HIS A 74 -13.48 7.51 15.08
CA HIS A 74 -14.30 8.16 14.05
C HIS A 74 -14.44 9.69 14.16
N GLY A 75 -13.52 10.36 14.89
CA GLY A 75 -13.53 11.82 15.06
C GLY A 75 -13.14 12.65 13.84
N ASN A 76 -12.34 12.08 12.94
CA ASN A 76 -11.96 12.71 11.66
C ASN A 76 -11.94 11.64 10.56
N PRO A 77 -12.88 11.62 9.61
CA PRO A 77 -13.02 10.53 8.64
C PRO A 77 -11.76 10.23 7.84
N LYS A 78 -11.03 11.26 7.40
CA LYS A 78 -9.79 11.07 6.62
C LYS A 78 -8.65 10.51 7.47
N ALA A 79 -8.46 11.05 8.67
CA ALA A 79 -7.42 10.56 9.58
C ALA A 79 -7.74 9.14 10.07
N SER A 80 -9.00 8.85 10.37
CA SER A 80 -9.47 7.54 10.81
C SER A 80 -9.18 6.46 9.76
N VAL A 81 -9.55 6.70 8.50
CA VAL A 81 -9.33 5.72 7.42
C VAL A 81 -7.83 5.46 7.19
N LYS A 82 -7.01 6.52 7.17
CA LYS A 82 -5.55 6.39 7.04
C LYS A 82 -4.94 5.65 8.22
N ALA A 83 -5.34 5.98 9.44
CA ALA A 83 -4.86 5.31 10.64
C ALA A 83 -5.24 3.82 10.66
N GLN A 84 -6.46 3.48 10.25
CA GLN A 84 -6.92 2.11 10.13
C GLN A 84 -6.09 1.31 9.10
N SER A 85 -5.85 1.88 7.90
CA SER A 85 -4.98 1.24 6.89
C SER A 85 -3.55 1.06 7.42
N THR A 86 -3.03 2.08 8.10
CA THR A 86 -1.66 2.04 8.66
C THR A 86 -1.53 1.03 9.79
N LEU A 87 -2.53 0.91 10.66
CA LEU A 87 -2.58 -0.15 11.68
C LEU A 87 -2.64 -1.54 11.05
N GLY A 88 -3.45 -1.70 9.99
CA GLY A 88 -3.49 -2.95 9.22
C GLY A 88 -2.11 -3.33 8.68
N MET A 89 -1.40 -2.37 8.10
CA MET A 89 -0.02 -2.55 7.62
C MET A 89 0.94 -2.88 8.78
N LEU A 90 0.87 -2.13 9.88
CA LEU A 90 1.74 -2.33 11.06
C LEU A 90 1.65 -3.76 11.59
N TYR A 91 0.44 -4.29 11.76
CA TYR A 91 0.22 -5.66 12.21
C TYR A 91 0.55 -6.74 11.17
N SER A 92 0.83 -6.37 9.93
CA SER A 92 1.36 -7.31 8.92
C SER A 92 2.89 -7.47 9.00
N MET A 93 3.58 -6.54 9.65
CA MET A 93 5.04 -6.50 9.72
C MET A 93 5.61 -7.39 10.83
N SER A 94 6.89 -7.77 10.70
CA SER A 94 7.53 -8.79 11.52
C SER A 94 7.60 -8.47 13.02
N ALA A 95 7.74 -7.21 13.42
CA ALA A 95 7.92 -6.81 14.81
C ALA A 95 6.64 -6.96 15.67
N LEU A 96 5.47 -6.66 15.11
CA LEU A 96 4.16 -6.73 15.78
C LEU A 96 3.20 -7.68 15.07
N LYS A 97 3.72 -8.65 14.33
CA LYS A 97 2.94 -9.49 13.42
C LYS A 97 1.74 -10.17 14.10
N ASP A 98 0.56 -9.63 13.81
CA ASP A 98 -0.74 -10.22 14.14
C ASP A 98 -1.66 -10.09 12.92
N LEU A 99 -1.65 -11.11 12.07
CA LEU A 99 -2.43 -11.07 10.81
C LEU A 99 -3.94 -11.01 11.04
N ARG A 100 -4.46 -11.40 12.22
CA ARG A 100 -5.89 -11.25 12.54
C ARG A 100 -6.22 -9.79 12.82
N LYS A 101 -5.37 -9.09 13.60
CA LYS A 101 -5.50 -7.65 13.79
C LYS A 101 -5.30 -6.89 12.48
N SER A 102 -4.33 -7.29 11.66
CA SER A 102 -4.13 -6.72 10.32
C SER A 102 -5.39 -6.84 9.48
N PHE A 103 -5.99 -8.03 9.40
CA PHE A 103 -7.24 -8.26 8.68
C PHE A 103 -8.38 -7.39 9.23
N PHE A 104 -8.54 -7.32 10.54
CA PHE A 104 -9.55 -6.47 11.19
C PHE A 104 -9.42 -5.00 10.75
N TRP A 105 -8.22 -4.42 10.89
CA TRP A 105 -8.02 -3.01 10.58
C TRP A 105 -8.14 -2.69 9.08
N HIS A 106 -7.67 -3.57 8.20
CA HIS A 106 -7.91 -3.41 6.77
C HIS A 106 -9.40 -3.55 6.42
N SER A 107 -10.17 -4.39 7.14
CA SER A 107 -11.61 -4.50 6.96
C SER A 107 -12.34 -3.22 7.35
N GLU A 108 -11.98 -2.63 8.50
CA GLU A 108 -12.50 -1.33 8.95
C GLU A 108 -12.17 -0.22 7.93
N ALA A 109 -10.91 -0.12 7.52
CA ALA A 109 -10.49 0.87 6.53
C ALA A 109 -11.20 0.70 5.19
N CYS A 110 -11.37 -0.52 4.71
CA CYS A 110 -12.09 -0.82 3.48
C CYS A 110 -13.57 -0.45 3.59
N GLY A 111 -14.23 -0.77 4.71
CA GLY A 111 -15.60 -0.37 5.01
C GLY A 111 -15.78 1.15 5.00
N ASN A 112 -14.75 1.89 5.38
CA ASN A 112 -14.68 3.35 5.36
C ASN A 112 -14.13 3.93 4.03
N GLY A 113 -14.00 3.11 2.98
CA GLY A 113 -13.70 3.53 1.62
C GLY A 113 -12.23 3.50 1.20
N SER A 114 -11.31 2.95 2.02
CA SER A 114 -9.89 2.80 1.67
C SER A 114 -9.71 1.90 0.45
N LEU A 115 -9.24 2.48 -0.64
CA LEU A 115 -8.91 1.75 -1.86
C LEU A 115 -7.69 0.83 -1.66
N GLU A 116 -6.70 1.30 -0.90
CA GLU A 116 -5.52 0.52 -0.52
C GLU A 116 -5.91 -0.75 0.24
N SER A 117 -6.69 -0.58 1.32
CA SER A 117 -7.12 -1.70 2.15
C SER A 117 -8.01 -2.69 1.41
N GLN A 118 -8.81 -2.25 0.44
CA GLN A 118 -9.58 -3.13 -0.43
C GLN A 118 -8.66 -4.07 -1.22
N GLY A 119 -7.56 -3.56 -1.77
CA GLY A 119 -6.55 -4.38 -2.47
C GLY A 119 -5.86 -5.37 -1.52
N VAL A 120 -5.45 -4.90 -0.33
CA VAL A 120 -4.80 -5.75 0.68
C VAL A 120 -5.73 -6.87 1.16
N LEU A 121 -7.00 -6.58 1.44
CA LEU A 121 -8.00 -7.59 1.80
C LEU A 121 -8.14 -8.67 0.73
N GLY A 122 -8.13 -8.29 -0.55
CA GLY A 122 -8.14 -9.24 -1.65
C GLY A 122 -6.98 -10.23 -1.57
N VAL A 123 -5.78 -9.73 -1.25
CA VAL A 123 -4.58 -10.56 -1.04
C VAL A 123 -4.70 -11.44 0.20
N MET A 124 -5.20 -10.87 1.31
CA MET A 124 -5.40 -11.62 2.56
C MET A 124 -6.37 -12.79 2.38
N TYR A 125 -7.48 -12.58 1.66
CA TYR A 125 -8.40 -13.65 1.30
C TYR A 125 -7.78 -14.66 0.32
N LEU A 126 -6.95 -14.21 -0.63
CA LEU A 126 -6.33 -15.07 -1.64
C LEU A 126 -5.38 -16.10 -1.01
N TYR A 127 -4.62 -15.67 -0.01
CA TYR A 127 -3.58 -16.49 0.64
C TYR A 127 -3.94 -16.98 2.05
N GLY A 128 -5.11 -16.62 2.57
CA GLY A 128 -5.53 -17.03 3.91
C GLY A 128 -4.72 -16.35 5.03
N GLN A 129 -4.40 -15.06 4.88
CA GLN A 129 -3.61 -14.28 5.83
C GLN A 129 -4.51 -13.65 6.90
N GLY A 130 -4.47 -14.16 8.12
CA GLY A 130 -5.32 -13.69 9.23
C GLY A 130 -6.80 -14.06 9.14
N ILE A 131 -7.21 -14.63 8.03
CA ILE A 131 -8.57 -15.13 7.74
C ILE A 131 -8.47 -16.43 6.95
N ARG A 132 -9.53 -17.24 6.96
CA ARG A 132 -9.60 -18.42 6.11
C ARG A 132 -9.56 -18.02 4.63
N GLN A 133 -8.76 -18.73 3.85
CA GLN A 133 -8.67 -18.55 2.41
C GLN A 133 -10.04 -18.60 1.75
N ASN A 134 -10.33 -17.60 0.89
CA ASN A 134 -11.58 -17.51 0.14
C ASN A 134 -11.32 -16.83 -1.21
N THR A 135 -11.12 -17.64 -2.23
CA THR A 135 -10.82 -17.15 -3.59
C THR A 135 -11.94 -16.29 -4.18
N LYS A 136 -13.22 -16.57 -3.86
CA LYS A 136 -14.35 -15.76 -4.34
C LYS A 136 -14.28 -14.36 -3.77
N ALA A 137 -14.19 -14.21 -2.44
CA ALA A 137 -14.04 -12.92 -1.79
C ALA A 137 -12.76 -12.18 -2.23
N ALA A 138 -11.66 -12.92 -2.41
CA ALA A 138 -10.41 -12.36 -2.93
C ALA A 138 -10.61 -11.69 -4.30
N LEU A 139 -11.25 -12.38 -5.24
CA LEU A 139 -11.48 -11.84 -6.58
C LEU A 139 -12.48 -10.68 -6.59
N GLU A 140 -13.50 -10.69 -5.75
CA GLU A 140 -14.42 -9.57 -5.58
C GLU A 140 -13.68 -8.33 -5.10
N CYS A 141 -12.84 -8.45 -4.05
CA CYS A 141 -12.03 -7.35 -3.55
C CYS A 141 -11.00 -6.86 -4.58
N LEU A 142 -10.22 -7.78 -5.18
CA LEU A 142 -9.16 -7.40 -6.12
C LEU A 142 -9.72 -6.77 -7.40
N LYS A 143 -10.79 -7.31 -7.98
CA LYS A 143 -11.42 -6.74 -9.19
C LYS A 143 -12.01 -5.36 -8.89
N GLY A 144 -12.78 -5.23 -7.80
CA GLY A 144 -13.35 -3.95 -7.42
C GLY A 144 -12.28 -2.89 -7.10
N ALA A 145 -11.15 -3.28 -6.47
CA ALA A 145 -10.03 -2.37 -6.23
C ALA A 145 -9.33 -1.99 -7.55
N ALA A 146 -9.08 -2.96 -8.43
CA ALA A 146 -8.40 -2.75 -9.70
C ALA A 146 -9.20 -1.84 -10.65
N GLU A 147 -10.53 -1.97 -10.68
CA GLU A 147 -11.44 -1.11 -11.45
C GLU A 147 -11.40 0.34 -10.96
N ARG A 148 -11.17 0.55 -9.67
CA ARG A 148 -10.96 1.87 -9.05
C ARG A 148 -9.54 2.40 -9.17
N GLY A 149 -8.64 1.69 -9.87
CA GLY A 149 -7.27 2.11 -10.13
C GLY A 149 -6.22 1.63 -9.13
N ASN A 150 -6.55 0.67 -8.24
CA ASN A 150 -5.56 0.10 -7.32
C ASN A 150 -4.56 -0.77 -8.07
N ILE A 151 -3.34 -0.27 -8.22
CA ILE A 151 -2.25 -0.92 -8.97
C ILE A 151 -1.77 -2.22 -8.28
N TYR A 152 -1.75 -2.24 -6.95
CA TYR A 152 -1.39 -3.43 -6.19
C TYR A 152 -2.37 -4.59 -6.47
N ALA A 153 -3.66 -4.29 -6.49
CA ALA A 153 -4.68 -5.27 -6.85
C ALA A 153 -4.54 -5.74 -8.31
N GLN A 154 -4.20 -4.83 -9.25
CA GLN A 154 -3.94 -5.19 -10.64
C GLN A 154 -2.77 -6.17 -10.76
N GLY A 155 -1.65 -5.91 -10.07
CA GLY A 155 -0.49 -6.83 -10.05
C GLY A 155 -0.85 -8.24 -9.55
N HIS A 156 -1.62 -8.33 -8.48
CA HIS A 156 -2.09 -9.63 -7.95
C HIS A 156 -3.11 -10.33 -8.86
N LEU A 157 -3.94 -9.58 -9.59
CA LEU A 157 -4.81 -10.17 -10.61
C LEU A 157 -4.00 -10.73 -11.79
N VAL A 158 -2.93 -10.05 -12.20
CA VAL A 158 -2.00 -10.58 -13.23
C VAL A 158 -1.40 -11.91 -12.77
N GLU A 159 -0.86 -11.97 -11.56
CA GLU A 159 -0.35 -13.21 -10.95
C GLU A 159 -1.41 -14.29 -10.93
N TYR A 160 -2.61 -14.00 -10.45
CA TYR A 160 -3.71 -14.94 -10.37
C TYR A 160 -4.08 -15.55 -11.72
N TYR A 161 -4.26 -14.70 -12.75
CA TYR A 161 -4.63 -15.17 -14.09
C TYR A 161 -3.50 -15.93 -14.76
N TYR A 162 -2.24 -15.47 -14.60
CA TYR A 162 -1.08 -16.17 -15.13
C TYR A 162 -0.96 -17.58 -14.57
N ASN A 163 -1.08 -17.75 -13.24
CA ASN A 163 -0.98 -19.05 -12.57
C ASN A 163 -2.13 -19.99 -12.95
N ARG A 164 -3.28 -19.45 -13.37
CA ARG A 164 -4.43 -20.19 -13.92
C ARG A 164 -4.33 -20.40 -15.43
N LYS A 165 -3.21 -20.05 -16.07
CA LYS A 165 -2.96 -20.17 -17.51
C LYS A 165 -3.87 -19.32 -18.40
N PHE A 166 -4.56 -18.31 -17.85
CA PHE A 166 -5.28 -17.29 -18.60
C PHE A 166 -4.31 -16.20 -19.07
N TYR A 167 -3.33 -16.61 -19.89
CA TYR A 167 -2.18 -15.77 -20.25
C TYR A 167 -2.57 -14.51 -21.01
N SER A 168 -3.53 -14.56 -21.91
CA SER A 168 -4.00 -13.38 -22.65
C SER A 168 -4.61 -12.35 -21.73
N THR A 169 -5.45 -12.76 -20.77
CA THR A 169 -6.02 -11.87 -19.76
C THR A 169 -4.95 -11.27 -18.87
N ALA A 170 -4.00 -12.11 -18.40
CA ALA A 170 -2.87 -11.65 -17.57
C ALA A 170 -2.03 -10.60 -18.33
N ALA A 171 -1.67 -10.88 -19.59
CA ALA A 171 -0.88 -9.96 -20.40
C ALA A 171 -1.62 -8.65 -20.68
N THR A 172 -2.92 -8.68 -20.97
CA THR A 172 -3.73 -7.47 -21.19
C THR A 172 -3.77 -6.56 -19.96
N ILE A 173 -4.00 -7.14 -18.77
CA ILE A 173 -3.99 -6.38 -17.52
C ILE A 173 -2.58 -5.84 -17.27
N ALA A 174 -1.55 -6.68 -17.45
CA ALA A 174 -0.17 -6.30 -17.19
C ALA A 174 0.30 -5.16 -18.10
N MET A 175 -0.01 -5.20 -19.39
CA MET A 175 0.31 -4.11 -20.32
C MET A 175 -0.29 -2.79 -19.83
N ARG A 176 -1.58 -2.78 -19.48
CA ARG A 176 -2.25 -1.57 -18.99
C ARG A 176 -1.67 -1.09 -17.65
N THR A 177 -1.32 -2.00 -16.75
CA THR A 177 -0.74 -1.67 -15.44
C THR A 177 0.65 -1.05 -15.58
N THR A 178 1.41 -1.43 -16.61
CA THR A 178 2.78 -0.96 -16.87
C THR A 178 2.88 0.22 -17.84
N GLU A 179 1.75 0.77 -18.30
CA GLU A 179 1.73 1.99 -19.16
C GLU A 179 2.23 3.23 -18.41
N ASN A 180 2.01 3.28 -17.11
CA ASN A 180 2.43 4.39 -16.27
C ASN A 180 3.28 3.84 -15.10
N ASP A 181 4.48 4.33 -14.99
CA ASP A 181 5.47 3.97 -13.95
C ASP A 181 5.81 5.14 -13.01
N ASP A 182 5.10 6.26 -13.11
CA ASP A 182 5.21 7.38 -12.17
C ASP A 182 4.50 7.02 -10.85
N ILE A 183 5.27 6.38 -9.96
CA ILE A 183 4.78 5.87 -8.68
C ILE A 183 4.21 6.99 -7.80
N ASP A 184 4.84 8.16 -7.78
CA ASP A 184 4.42 9.28 -6.94
C ASP A 184 3.10 9.87 -7.42
N MET A 185 2.94 10.00 -8.74
CA MET A 185 1.68 10.46 -9.33
C MET A 185 0.55 9.47 -9.04
N LEU A 186 0.79 8.18 -9.24
CA LEU A 186 -0.20 7.13 -8.97
C LEU A 186 -0.57 7.07 -7.48
N ALA A 187 0.40 7.25 -6.58
CA ALA A 187 0.17 7.31 -5.14
C ALA A 187 -0.75 8.48 -4.75
N LYS A 188 -0.51 9.66 -5.32
CA LYS A 188 -1.34 10.85 -5.08
C LYS A 188 -2.76 10.68 -5.64
N MET A 189 -2.91 10.08 -6.82
CA MET A 189 -4.21 9.86 -7.46
C MET A 189 -5.08 8.84 -6.73
N THR A 190 -4.48 7.80 -6.17
CA THR A 190 -5.18 6.66 -5.57
C THR A 190 -5.23 6.70 -4.05
N ASP A 191 -4.52 7.63 -3.41
CA ASP A 191 -4.28 7.70 -1.96
C ASP A 191 -3.74 6.37 -1.39
N CYS A 192 -2.96 5.65 -2.20
CA CYS A 192 -2.28 4.41 -1.82
C CYS A 192 -0.78 4.67 -1.56
N LEU A 193 -0.18 3.86 -0.71
CA LEU A 193 1.25 3.96 -0.41
C LEU A 193 2.10 3.65 -1.66
N PRO A 194 3.15 4.44 -1.94
CA PRO A 194 4.06 4.22 -3.07
C PRO A 194 4.63 2.80 -3.13
N THR A 195 4.91 2.19 -1.98
CA THR A 195 5.43 0.82 -1.88
C THR A 195 4.47 -0.23 -2.44
N TYR A 196 3.16 -0.10 -2.20
CA TYR A 196 2.16 -0.99 -2.79
C TYR A 196 2.04 -0.80 -4.30
N ILE A 197 2.14 0.44 -4.77
CA ILE A 197 2.08 0.75 -6.20
C ILE A 197 3.29 0.17 -6.91
N ALA A 198 4.50 0.45 -6.42
CA ALA A 198 5.75 -0.08 -6.97
C ALA A 198 5.70 -1.62 -7.06
N LYS A 199 5.25 -2.28 -5.99
CA LYS A 199 5.06 -3.73 -5.95
C LYS A 199 4.08 -4.22 -7.02
N GLY A 200 2.95 -3.54 -7.18
CA GLY A 200 1.94 -3.90 -8.18
C GLY A 200 2.46 -3.78 -9.61
N VAL A 201 3.17 -2.67 -9.93
CA VAL A 201 3.80 -2.48 -11.25
C VAL A 201 4.90 -3.51 -11.48
N ALA A 202 5.77 -3.75 -10.49
CA ALA A 202 6.84 -4.73 -10.60
C ALA A 202 6.32 -6.15 -10.88
N MET A 203 5.26 -6.58 -10.16
CA MET A 203 4.60 -7.86 -10.41
C MET A 203 4.04 -7.93 -11.83
N ALA A 204 3.31 -6.91 -12.27
CA ALA A 204 2.73 -6.86 -13.61
C ALA A 204 3.83 -6.92 -14.68
N ALA A 205 4.89 -6.12 -14.53
CA ALA A 205 6.02 -6.10 -15.45
C ALA A 205 6.74 -7.46 -15.52
N PHE A 206 6.96 -8.12 -14.38
CA PHE A 206 7.59 -9.45 -14.36
C PHE A 206 6.77 -10.49 -15.13
N TYR A 207 5.47 -10.59 -14.86
CA TYR A 207 4.61 -11.55 -15.55
C TYR A 207 4.43 -11.22 -17.03
N LEU A 208 4.40 -9.93 -17.40
CA LEU A 208 4.39 -9.51 -18.80
C LEU A 208 5.69 -9.92 -19.51
N ALA A 209 6.83 -9.71 -18.86
CA ALA A 209 8.12 -10.16 -19.37
C ALA A 209 8.13 -11.68 -19.65
N ARG A 210 7.55 -12.47 -18.74
CA ARG A 210 7.42 -13.93 -18.96
C ARG A 210 6.47 -14.28 -20.11
N CYS A 211 5.34 -13.59 -20.21
CA CYS A 211 4.42 -13.77 -21.34
C CYS A 211 5.12 -13.50 -22.67
N LEU A 212 5.84 -12.39 -22.78
CA LEU A 212 6.60 -12.01 -23.98
C LEU A 212 7.77 -12.95 -24.27
N HIS A 213 8.51 -13.37 -23.24
CA HIS A 213 9.63 -14.30 -23.39
C HIS A 213 9.18 -15.66 -23.93
N LEU A 214 8.07 -16.18 -23.44
CA LEU A 214 7.57 -17.53 -23.76
C LEU A 214 6.52 -17.53 -24.87
N GLY A 215 6.07 -16.38 -25.37
CA GLY A 215 4.98 -16.29 -26.35
C GLY A 215 3.63 -16.75 -25.79
N ARG A 216 3.38 -16.54 -24.46
CA ARG A 216 2.16 -16.97 -23.79
C ARG A 216 1.13 -15.85 -23.74
N GLY A 217 0.04 -15.98 -24.48
CA GLY A 217 -1.06 -15.00 -24.52
C GLY A 217 -0.74 -13.72 -25.30
N VAL A 218 0.49 -13.56 -25.76
CA VAL A 218 1.00 -12.48 -26.60
C VAL A 218 2.03 -13.04 -27.59
N GLN A 219 2.31 -12.31 -28.67
CA GLN A 219 3.40 -12.63 -29.56
C GLN A 219 4.74 -12.56 -28.80
N GLN A 220 5.61 -13.54 -29.07
CA GLN A 220 6.93 -13.55 -28.46
C GLN A 220 7.78 -12.33 -28.90
N ASP A 221 8.36 -11.65 -27.92
CA ASP A 221 9.25 -10.51 -28.13
C ASP A 221 10.31 -10.49 -27.01
N GLN A 222 11.54 -10.90 -27.36
CA GLN A 222 12.64 -10.99 -26.40
C GLN A 222 13.16 -9.61 -25.96
N ALA A 223 13.09 -8.61 -26.84
CA ALA A 223 13.56 -7.26 -26.53
C ALA A 223 12.60 -6.59 -25.52
N ALA A 224 11.29 -6.68 -25.78
CA ALA A 224 10.27 -6.20 -24.87
C ALA A 224 10.31 -6.98 -23.54
N ALA A 225 10.48 -8.30 -23.56
CA ALA A 225 10.61 -9.12 -22.36
C ALA A 225 11.74 -8.62 -21.45
N LYS A 226 12.92 -8.35 -22.02
CA LYS A 226 14.06 -7.81 -21.27
C LYS A 226 13.76 -6.45 -20.66
N LYS A 227 13.09 -5.55 -21.42
CA LYS A 227 12.70 -4.22 -20.93
C LYS A 227 11.80 -4.33 -19.69
N TYR A 228 10.73 -5.13 -19.76
CA TYR A 228 9.80 -5.28 -18.63
C TYR A 228 10.40 -6.01 -17.44
N TYR A 229 11.29 -6.97 -17.67
CA TYR A 229 12.05 -7.59 -16.57
C TYR A 229 12.93 -6.57 -15.85
N SER A 230 13.66 -5.73 -16.60
CA SER A 230 14.46 -4.65 -15.99
C SER A 230 13.60 -3.66 -15.21
N MET A 231 12.41 -3.31 -15.73
CA MET A 231 11.44 -2.46 -15.00
C MET A 231 11.05 -3.10 -13.67
N ALA A 232 10.73 -4.39 -13.63
CA ALA A 232 10.38 -5.09 -12.39
C ALA A 232 11.52 -5.03 -11.36
N CYS A 233 12.75 -5.29 -11.79
CA CYS A 233 13.94 -5.25 -10.92
C CYS A 233 14.23 -3.84 -10.38
N LEU A 234 13.95 -2.80 -11.15
CA LEU A 234 14.17 -1.41 -10.73
C LEU A 234 13.10 -0.92 -9.72
N LEU A 235 11.84 -1.32 -9.92
CA LEU A 235 10.73 -0.87 -9.10
C LEU A 235 10.62 -1.60 -7.76
N ASP A 236 10.84 -2.92 -7.75
CA ASP A 236 10.80 -3.74 -6.54
C ASP A 236 11.72 -4.96 -6.72
N PRO A 237 13.01 -4.84 -6.35
CA PRO A 237 14.00 -5.91 -6.48
C PRO A 237 13.63 -7.18 -5.71
N ASP A 238 13.01 -7.03 -4.54
CA ASP A 238 12.64 -8.17 -3.69
C ASP A 238 11.53 -9.00 -4.34
N VAL A 239 10.52 -8.33 -4.89
CA VAL A 239 9.45 -8.98 -5.65
C VAL A 239 10.00 -9.66 -6.90
N ALA A 240 10.86 -8.99 -7.66
CA ALA A 240 11.45 -9.56 -8.87
C ALA A 240 12.27 -10.81 -8.55
N SER A 241 13.08 -10.78 -7.50
CA SER A 241 13.89 -11.91 -7.03
C SER A 241 13.04 -13.10 -6.55
N ASP A 242 11.99 -12.84 -5.76
CA ASP A 242 11.06 -13.90 -5.30
C ASP A 242 10.33 -14.58 -6.46
N LEU A 243 9.86 -13.79 -7.43
CA LEU A 243 9.18 -14.31 -8.61
C LEU A 243 10.13 -15.05 -9.54
N GLU A 244 11.37 -14.61 -9.68
CA GLU A 244 12.42 -15.32 -10.45
C GLU A 244 12.74 -16.67 -9.80
N LEU A 245 12.89 -16.72 -8.49
CA LEU A 245 13.06 -17.97 -7.76
C LEU A 245 11.90 -18.94 -8.00
N LYS A 246 10.64 -18.46 -7.94
CA LYS A 246 9.45 -19.27 -8.24
C LYS A 246 9.46 -19.79 -9.68
N ALA A 247 9.93 -18.97 -10.63
CA ALA A 247 10.06 -19.36 -12.03
C ALA A 247 11.11 -20.47 -12.21
N ASN A 248 12.28 -20.32 -11.60
CA ASN A 248 13.37 -21.29 -11.67
C ASN A 248 13.03 -22.61 -11.01
N LEU A 249 12.15 -22.59 -9.99
CA LEU A 249 11.60 -23.79 -9.34
C LEU A 249 10.41 -24.42 -10.10
N GLY A 250 10.03 -23.87 -11.25
CA GLY A 250 8.91 -24.38 -12.04
C GLY A 250 7.52 -24.18 -11.38
N ARG A 251 7.43 -23.23 -10.44
CA ARG A 251 6.17 -22.94 -9.72
C ARG A 251 5.28 -21.95 -10.48
N ILE A 252 5.83 -21.24 -11.46
CA ILE A 252 5.11 -20.29 -12.34
C ILE A 252 5.62 -20.37 -13.78
#